data_fc5348df965f792e3732c5cdc79594fb
#
_entry.id   fc5348df965f792e3732c5cdc79594fb
#
_cell.length_a   1.000
_cell.length_b   1.000
_cell.length_c   1.000
_cell.angle_alpha   90.00
_cell.angle_beta   90.00
_cell.angle_gamma   90.00
#
_symmetry.space_group_name_H-M   'P 1'
#
loop_
_entity.id
_entity.type
_entity.pdbx_description
1 polymer ?
#
loop_
_entity_poly.entity_id
_entity_poly.type
_entity_poly.pdbx_seq_one_letter_code
_entity_poly.pdbx_strand_id
1 'polypeptide(L)'
;MIRFTPGNRIELLRSGGEFFPALEAAIDAAESEIWLETYIFADDSAGCVIAAALVRAAERGVDVRVLVDGWGAKHYLTKRLEHALRAGGVRLLKYRPEVAPWQFRFQRLRRLHRKICHVDQRVAFVGGINLIDDMNTPHQKPPRLDFAVRVTGPVLAPIVATMQRLWALVELVQFERSDVPLFPEPIAVAPSGTQTAKFVIRDNLRYRRDIERAYLAAIRTAKREIVIANAYFLPGLRFRHALIAAAERGVSVTLLLQARVEYRLLHYASRALYGQLLSAGVVIAEYHRSFLHAKVAVIDDRWATVGSSNIDPYSLLMAREANIFVRDPHFADQLRIELLQMIDTGTQHVEPERWAERSTLTKVVTWIAYGVVRVGMGVLGYGGHEWFPRRRARER
;
A
#
# COMPACT_ATOMS: atom_id res chain seq x y z
N MET A 1 -20.74 3.58 0.44
CA MET A 1 -19.86 2.43 0.81
C MET A 1 -19.57 1.65 -0.46
N ILE A 2 -18.31 1.54 -0.89
CA ILE A 2 -17.95 0.79 -2.11
C ILE A 2 -18.27 -0.70 -1.84
N ARG A 3 -19.04 -1.33 -2.71
CA ARG A 3 -19.48 -2.73 -2.56
C ARG A 3 -18.45 -3.69 -3.17
N PHE A 4 -18.43 -4.93 -2.71
CA PHE A 4 -17.74 -6.01 -3.40
C PHE A 4 -18.48 -6.32 -4.71
N THR A 5 -17.73 -6.49 -5.79
CA THR A 5 -18.24 -6.72 -7.14
C THR A 5 -17.80 -8.11 -7.62
N PRO A 6 -18.70 -9.00 -8.04
CA PRO A 6 -18.34 -10.30 -8.61
C PRO A 6 -17.88 -10.16 -10.06
N GLY A 7 -17.41 -11.26 -10.64
CA GLY A 7 -17.06 -11.31 -12.07
C GLY A 7 -15.65 -10.88 -12.40
N ASN A 8 -14.73 -10.83 -11.41
CA ASN A 8 -13.35 -10.44 -11.65
C ASN A 8 -12.43 -11.66 -11.76
N ARG A 9 -11.27 -11.45 -12.38
CA ARG A 9 -10.11 -12.33 -12.33
C ARG A 9 -8.95 -11.54 -11.70
N ILE A 10 -8.44 -12.03 -10.59
CA ILE A 10 -7.37 -11.44 -9.81
C ILE A 10 -6.22 -12.46 -9.74
N GLU A 11 -5.07 -12.09 -10.24
CA GLU A 11 -3.86 -12.90 -10.23
C GLU A 11 -2.84 -12.28 -9.28
N LEU A 12 -2.27 -13.07 -8.37
CA LEU A 12 -1.23 -12.62 -7.45
C LEU A 12 0.09 -12.55 -8.21
N LEU A 13 0.84 -11.46 -8.01
CA LEU A 13 2.18 -11.25 -8.54
C LEU A 13 3.14 -11.00 -7.37
N ARG A 14 4.17 -11.84 -7.28
CA ARG A 14 5.18 -11.78 -6.23
C ARG A 14 6.42 -11.05 -6.71
N SER A 15 6.77 -9.97 -6.04
CA SER A 15 7.99 -9.17 -6.28
C SER A 15 8.17 -8.74 -7.76
N GLY A 16 9.27 -8.09 -8.05
CA GLY A 16 9.54 -7.60 -9.41
C GLY A 16 9.69 -8.72 -10.44
N GLY A 17 10.15 -9.91 -10.00
CA GLY A 17 10.36 -11.05 -10.91
C GLY A 17 9.12 -11.52 -11.65
N GLU A 18 7.93 -11.42 -11.04
CA GLU A 18 6.64 -11.71 -11.69
C GLU A 18 5.95 -10.43 -12.18
N PHE A 19 6.09 -9.34 -11.42
CA PHE A 19 5.39 -8.10 -11.69
C PHE A 19 5.89 -7.40 -12.97
N PHE A 20 7.21 -7.21 -13.13
CA PHE A 20 7.74 -6.44 -14.26
C PHE A 20 7.51 -7.11 -15.61
N PRO A 21 7.74 -8.43 -15.78
CA PRO A 21 7.40 -9.09 -17.05
C PRO A 21 5.91 -9.03 -17.39
N ALA A 22 5.03 -9.19 -16.40
CA ALA A 22 3.58 -9.10 -16.59
C ALA A 22 3.14 -7.68 -16.98
N LEU A 23 3.74 -6.66 -16.36
CA LEU A 23 3.46 -5.27 -16.65
C LEU A 23 3.99 -4.89 -18.04
N GLU A 24 5.23 -5.26 -18.39
CA GLU A 24 5.83 -5.01 -19.69
C GLU A 24 4.99 -5.64 -20.81
N ALA A 25 4.62 -6.91 -20.68
CA ALA A 25 3.78 -7.60 -21.65
C ALA A 25 2.42 -6.90 -21.86
N ALA A 26 1.80 -6.38 -20.79
CA ALA A 26 0.55 -5.64 -20.91
C ALA A 26 0.75 -4.28 -21.62
N ILE A 27 1.86 -3.58 -21.35
CA ILE A 27 2.22 -2.31 -22.00
C ILE A 27 2.51 -2.54 -23.49
N ASP A 28 3.25 -3.59 -23.84
CA ASP A 28 3.57 -3.92 -25.23
C ASP A 28 2.33 -4.35 -26.05
N ALA A 29 1.32 -4.91 -25.37
CA ALA A 29 0.04 -5.27 -25.98
C ALA A 29 -0.98 -4.11 -26.01
N ALA A 30 -0.64 -2.94 -25.50
CA ALA A 30 -1.55 -1.79 -25.46
C ALA A 30 -1.90 -1.26 -26.87
N GLU A 31 -3.19 -0.94 -27.06
CA GLU A 31 -3.76 -0.46 -28.32
C GLU A 31 -4.22 1.01 -28.24
N SER A 32 -4.65 1.50 -27.07
CA SER A 32 -5.28 2.82 -26.95
C SER A 32 -4.71 3.71 -25.85
N GLU A 33 -4.63 3.21 -24.61
CA GLU A 33 -4.20 4.05 -23.50
C GLU A 33 -3.46 3.27 -22.41
N ILE A 34 -2.48 3.92 -21.79
CA ILE A 34 -1.78 3.44 -20.59
C ILE A 34 -1.77 4.54 -19.55
N TRP A 35 -2.22 4.21 -18.34
CA TRP A 35 -2.15 5.11 -17.20
C TRP A 35 -1.34 4.47 -16.09
N LEU A 36 -0.32 5.15 -15.59
CA LEU A 36 0.58 4.65 -14.56
C LEU A 36 0.74 5.67 -13.44
N GLU A 37 0.50 5.25 -12.19
CA GLU A 37 0.78 6.02 -10.97
C GLU A 37 1.81 5.26 -10.13
N THR A 38 2.89 5.92 -9.73
CA THR A 38 3.91 5.31 -8.86
C THR A 38 4.52 6.32 -7.90
N TYR A 39 4.98 5.85 -6.74
CA TYR A 39 5.71 6.66 -5.79
C TYR A 39 7.18 6.81 -6.18
N ILE A 40 7.83 5.70 -6.58
CA ILE A 40 9.20 5.67 -7.07
C ILE A 40 9.21 5.16 -8.51
N PHE A 41 9.94 5.87 -9.37
CA PHE A 41 10.31 5.40 -10.70
C PHE A 41 11.83 5.56 -10.80
N ALA A 42 12.56 4.46 -10.72
CA ALA A 42 14.00 4.48 -10.63
C ALA A 42 14.67 4.39 -12.02
N ASP A 43 15.80 5.06 -12.15
CA ASP A 43 16.70 4.92 -13.30
C ASP A 43 17.66 3.75 -13.02
N ASP A 44 17.09 2.54 -12.98
CA ASP A 44 17.81 1.27 -12.78
C ASP A 44 17.32 0.22 -13.79
N SER A 45 17.79 -1.03 -13.64
CA SER A 45 17.47 -2.11 -14.56
C SER A 45 15.96 -2.29 -14.80
N ALA A 46 15.18 -2.39 -13.72
CA ALA A 46 13.73 -2.59 -13.81
C ALA A 46 13.00 -1.35 -14.32
N GLY A 47 13.35 -0.15 -13.83
CA GLY A 47 12.73 1.08 -14.27
C GLY A 47 13.03 1.40 -15.73
N CYS A 48 14.26 1.13 -16.22
CA CYS A 48 14.61 1.32 -17.63
C CYS A 48 13.83 0.40 -18.56
N VAL A 49 13.60 -0.86 -18.19
CA VAL A 49 12.79 -1.80 -18.99
C VAL A 49 11.36 -1.28 -19.16
N ILE A 50 10.73 -0.87 -18.07
CA ILE A 50 9.35 -0.33 -18.12
C ILE A 50 9.30 1.01 -18.86
N ALA A 51 10.30 1.89 -18.67
CA ALA A 51 10.36 3.15 -19.43
C ALA A 51 10.47 2.91 -20.93
N ALA A 52 11.32 1.96 -21.37
CA ALA A 52 11.43 1.59 -22.76
C ALA A 52 10.11 1.02 -23.32
N ALA A 53 9.40 0.19 -22.56
CA ALA A 53 8.09 -0.33 -22.97
C ALA A 53 7.05 0.81 -23.14
N LEU A 54 7.02 1.77 -22.20
CA LEU A 54 6.12 2.94 -22.28
C LEU A 54 6.43 3.80 -23.51
N VAL A 55 7.71 4.00 -23.84
CA VAL A 55 8.12 4.73 -25.05
C VAL A 55 7.69 3.96 -26.31
N ARG A 56 7.96 2.64 -26.40
CA ARG A 56 7.48 1.81 -27.51
C ARG A 56 5.96 1.90 -27.71
N ALA A 57 5.19 1.94 -26.61
CA ALA A 57 3.74 2.10 -26.69
C ALA A 57 3.36 3.49 -27.23
N ALA A 58 3.99 4.57 -26.76
CA ALA A 58 3.74 5.92 -27.26
C ALA A 58 4.12 6.07 -28.74
N GLU A 59 5.23 5.46 -29.20
CA GLU A 59 5.64 5.40 -30.61
C GLU A 59 4.61 4.67 -31.50
N ARG A 60 3.85 3.71 -30.95
CA ARG A 60 2.72 3.07 -31.63
C ARG A 60 1.45 3.94 -31.67
N GLY A 61 1.46 5.12 -31.05
CA GLY A 61 0.31 6.03 -30.97
C GLY A 61 -0.59 5.81 -29.77
N VAL A 62 -0.19 4.98 -28.79
CA VAL A 62 -0.92 4.79 -27.54
C VAL A 62 -0.80 6.05 -26.67
N ASP A 63 -1.91 6.51 -26.05
CA ASP A 63 -1.88 7.62 -25.10
C ASP A 63 -1.28 7.16 -23.76
N VAL A 64 -0.02 7.50 -23.52
CA VAL A 64 0.74 7.05 -22.35
C VAL A 64 0.85 8.17 -21.33
N ARG A 65 0.25 7.96 -20.15
CA ARG A 65 0.21 8.92 -19.03
C ARG A 65 0.86 8.35 -17.79
N VAL A 66 1.88 9.04 -17.30
CA VAL A 66 2.65 8.64 -16.10
C VAL A 66 2.57 9.74 -15.06
N LEU A 67 2.09 9.42 -13.88
CA LEU A 67 2.06 10.30 -12.72
C LEU A 67 2.97 9.76 -11.63
N VAL A 68 4.05 10.50 -11.33
CA VAL A 68 4.99 10.15 -10.26
C VAL A 68 4.85 11.07 -9.07
N ASP A 69 5.15 10.57 -7.86
CA ASP A 69 5.24 11.44 -6.69
C ASP A 69 6.48 12.34 -6.76
N GLY A 70 6.31 13.63 -6.57
CA GLY A 70 7.41 14.60 -6.71
C GLY A 70 8.51 14.47 -5.65
N TRP A 71 8.22 13.86 -4.49
CA TRP A 71 9.20 13.59 -3.46
C TRP A 71 9.78 12.17 -3.59
N GLY A 72 8.92 11.17 -3.72
CA GLY A 72 9.34 9.77 -3.81
C GLY A 72 10.23 9.49 -5.02
N ALA A 73 9.92 10.12 -6.15
CA ALA A 73 10.72 9.97 -7.36
C ALA A 73 11.97 10.89 -7.42
N LYS A 74 12.11 11.86 -6.52
CA LYS A 74 13.14 12.92 -6.59
C LYS A 74 14.56 12.42 -6.81
N HIS A 75 14.94 11.38 -6.07
CA HIS A 75 16.32 10.83 -6.11
C HIS A 75 16.47 9.62 -7.04
N TYR A 76 15.36 9.13 -7.59
CA TYR A 76 15.30 7.92 -8.40
C TYR A 76 15.04 8.21 -9.87
N LEU A 77 14.11 9.12 -10.20
CA LEU A 77 13.84 9.55 -11.55
C LEU A 77 14.86 10.59 -11.99
N THR A 78 15.91 10.15 -12.66
CA THR A 78 16.95 11.05 -13.16
C THR A 78 16.44 11.94 -14.30
N LYS A 79 17.12 13.08 -14.52
CA LYS A 79 16.80 13.94 -15.67
C LYS A 79 16.92 13.20 -17.00
N ARG A 80 17.86 12.23 -17.10
CA ARG A 80 18.04 11.39 -18.28
C ARG A 80 16.79 10.57 -18.57
N LEU A 81 16.28 9.83 -17.55
CA LEU A 81 15.11 8.98 -17.70
C LEU A 81 13.84 9.81 -17.95
N GLU A 82 13.68 10.94 -17.24
CA GLU A 82 12.58 11.88 -17.46
C GLU A 82 12.59 12.43 -18.89
N HIS A 83 13.76 12.83 -19.39
CA HIS A 83 13.90 13.33 -20.76
C HIS A 83 13.57 12.24 -21.79
N ALA A 84 14.07 11.02 -21.59
CA ALA A 84 13.79 9.89 -22.48
C ALA A 84 12.30 9.58 -22.60
N LEU A 85 11.58 9.53 -21.47
CA LEU A 85 10.13 9.34 -21.45
C LEU A 85 9.40 10.45 -22.21
N ARG A 86 9.71 11.73 -21.93
CA ARG A 86 9.06 12.87 -22.60
C ARG A 86 9.37 12.95 -24.08
N ALA A 87 10.62 12.75 -24.47
CA ALA A 87 11.05 12.75 -25.88
C ALA A 87 10.42 11.59 -26.66
N GLY A 88 10.16 10.44 -26.01
CA GLY A 88 9.44 9.31 -26.57
C GLY A 88 7.91 9.46 -26.56
N GLY A 89 7.37 10.65 -26.29
CA GLY A 89 5.92 10.90 -26.38
C GLY A 89 5.11 10.58 -25.13
N VAL A 90 5.75 10.17 -24.02
CA VAL A 90 5.06 9.87 -22.76
C VAL A 90 4.67 11.17 -22.04
N ARG A 91 3.40 11.32 -21.70
CA ARG A 91 2.89 12.43 -20.87
C ARG A 91 3.23 12.17 -19.41
N LEU A 92 4.24 12.87 -18.89
CA LEU A 92 4.73 12.69 -17.53
C LEU A 92 4.37 13.88 -16.65
N LEU A 93 3.60 13.66 -15.59
CA LEU A 93 3.28 14.63 -14.56
C LEU A 93 3.91 14.27 -13.22
N LYS A 94 4.19 15.29 -12.41
CA LYS A 94 4.70 15.13 -11.04
C LYS A 94 3.62 15.57 -10.04
N TYR A 95 3.19 14.64 -9.20
CA TYR A 95 2.28 14.94 -8.10
C TYR A 95 3.01 15.71 -7.01
N ARG A 96 2.60 16.97 -6.78
CA ARG A 96 3.21 17.85 -5.77
C ARG A 96 4.74 17.88 -5.87
N PRO A 97 5.28 18.43 -6.95
CA PRO A 97 6.70 18.67 -7.09
C PRO A 97 7.18 19.51 -5.91
N GLU A 98 8.46 19.36 -5.55
CA GLU A 98 9.04 19.98 -4.38
C GLU A 98 8.84 21.50 -4.38
N VAL A 99 8.40 22.02 -3.24
CA VAL A 99 8.29 23.44 -3.02
C VAL A 99 9.34 23.86 -2.00
N ALA A 100 9.86 25.03 -2.19
CA ALA A 100 10.89 25.64 -1.37
C ALA A 100 10.71 25.37 0.15
N PRO A 101 11.79 25.03 0.88
CA PRO A 101 11.77 24.57 2.28
C PRO A 101 11.08 25.53 3.26
N TRP A 102 11.02 26.83 2.95
CA TRP A 102 10.42 27.87 3.80
C TRP A 102 8.89 27.94 3.75
N GLN A 103 8.23 27.15 2.89
CA GLN A 103 6.76 27.11 2.85
C GLN A 103 6.22 25.88 3.58
N PHE A 104 6.32 25.85 4.90
CA PHE A 104 5.74 24.84 5.77
C PHE A 104 4.19 24.88 5.70
N ARG A 105 3.60 24.19 4.73
CA ARG A 105 2.16 23.90 4.73
C ARG A 105 1.97 22.39 4.89
N PHE A 106 1.32 21.95 5.95
CA PHE A 106 1.03 20.53 6.25
C PHE A 106 0.38 19.78 5.08
N GLN A 107 -0.40 20.48 4.24
CA GLN A 107 -1.00 19.91 3.04
C GLN A 107 0.03 19.40 2.01
N ARG A 108 1.28 19.87 2.05
CA ARG A 108 2.36 19.48 1.14
C ARG A 108 3.02 18.16 1.50
N LEU A 109 2.84 17.68 2.72
CA LEU A 109 3.31 16.38 3.17
C LEU A 109 2.48 15.22 2.59
N ARG A 110 1.37 15.50 1.93
CA ARG A 110 0.54 14.49 1.31
C ARG A 110 1.18 13.94 0.06
N ARG A 111 1.40 12.62 -0.02
CA ARG A 111 2.14 11.93 -1.07
C ARG A 111 1.26 11.00 -1.90
N LEU A 112 1.63 10.80 -3.16
CA LEU A 112 1.06 9.77 -4.01
C LEU A 112 1.81 8.46 -3.74
N HIS A 113 1.25 7.62 -2.90
CA HIS A 113 1.90 6.35 -2.55
C HIS A 113 1.21 5.13 -3.18
N ARG A 114 0.22 5.33 -4.05
CA ARG A 114 -0.38 4.28 -4.86
C ARG A 114 0.61 3.81 -5.94
N LYS A 115 0.56 2.53 -6.27
CA LYS A 115 1.23 1.91 -7.39
C LYS A 115 0.15 1.21 -8.19
N ILE A 116 -0.29 1.88 -9.24
CA ILE A 116 -1.39 1.43 -10.08
C ILE A 116 -1.02 1.67 -11.54
N CYS A 117 -1.26 0.67 -12.37
CA CYS A 117 -1.24 0.85 -13.81
C CYS A 117 -2.54 0.27 -14.38
N HIS A 118 -3.16 0.93 -15.36
CA HIS A 118 -4.14 0.26 -16.20
C HIS A 118 -3.81 0.44 -17.66
N VAL A 119 -4.20 -0.54 -18.45
CA VAL A 119 -3.99 -0.59 -19.90
C VAL A 119 -5.34 -0.83 -20.57
N ASP A 120 -5.70 0.04 -21.53
CA ASP A 120 -6.89 -0.06 -22.38
C ASP A 120 -8.21 -0.28 -21.64
N GLN A 121 -8.30 0.07 -20.34
CA GLN A 121 -9.44 -0.25 -19.48
C GLN A 121 -9.78 -1.77 -19.44
N ARG A 122 -8.85 -2.63 -19.86
CA ARG A 122 -9.01 -4.09 -19.94
C ARG A 122 -8.28 -4.81 -18.81
N VAL A 123 -7.14 -4.29 -18.38
CA VAL A 123 -6.33 -4.85 -17.29
C VAL A 123 -5.79 -3.75 -16.39
N ALA A 124 -5.65 -4.03 -15.11
CA ALA A 124 -4.93 -3.16 -14.18
C ALA A 124 -3.97 -3.96 -13.30
N PHE A 125 -2.97 -3.25 -12.79
CA PHE A 125 -2.01 -3.71 -11.78
C PHE A 125 -2.14 -2.82 -10.55
N VAL A 126 -2.31 -3.42 -9.39
CA VAL A 126 -2.45 -2.69 -8.10
C VAL A 126 -1.62 -3.40 -7.05
N GLY A 127 -0.78 -2.67 -6.31
CA GLY A 127 0.01 -3.32 -5.28
C GLY A 127 0.93 -2.41 -4.50
N GLY A 128 1.94 -3.01 -3.87
CA GLY A 128 3.00 -2.35 -3.11
C GLY A 128 4.27 -2.08 -3.94
N ILE A 129 4.42 -2.72 -5.10
CA ILE A 129 5.65 -2.73 -5.89
C ILE A 129 5.85 -1.40 -6.60
N ASN A 130 6.96 -0.71 -6.33
CA ASN A 130 7.39 0.48 -7.06
C ASN A 130 8.12 0.07 -8.36
N LEU A 131 8.33 1.01 -9.27
CA LEU A 131 9.21 0.84 -10.43
C LEU A 131 10.67 1.04 -10.01
N ILE A 132 11.23 0.03 -9.39
CA ILE A 132 12.60 -0.03 -8.87
C ILE A 132 13.02 -1.50 -8.76
N ASP A 133 14.24 -1.80 -9.12
CA ASP A 133 14.80 -3.15 -9.03
C ASP A 133 14.72 -3.68 -7.59
N ASP A 134 14.33 -4.95 -7.43
CA ASP A 134 14.25 -5.59 -6.12
C ASP A 134 15.62 -5.69 -5.43
N MET A 135 16.71 -5.69 -6.20
CA MET A 135 18.08 -5.65 -5.68
C MET A 135 18.54 -4.26 -5.28
N ASN A 136 17.84 -3.21 -5.75
CA ASN A 136 18.12 -1.82 -5.37
C ASN A 136 17.43 -1.48 -4.04
N THR A 137 18.06 -1.87 -2.94
CA THR A 137 17.56 -1.70 -1.56
C THR A 137 18.55 -0.93 -0.70
N PRO A 138 18.72 0.40 -0.87
CA PRO A 138 19.63 1.19 -0.05
C PRO A 138 19.37 0.97 1.44
N HIS A 139 20.43 0.66 2.20
CA HIS A 139 20.39 0.42 3.65
C HIS A 139 19.60 -0.82 4.11
N GLN A 140 19.10 -1.66 3.20
CA GLN A 140 18.39 -2.90 3.49
C GLN A 140 19.09 -4.10 2.83
N LYS A 141 18.72 -5.32 3.24
CA LYS A 141 19.24 -6.56 2.66
C LYS A 141 18.36 -6.96 1.46
N PRO A 142 18.91 -7.02 0.23
CA PRO A 142 18.15 -7.45 -0.94
C PRO A 142 17.81 -8.98 -0.87
N PRO A 143 16.84 -9.44 -1.68
CA PRO A 143 15.93 -8.66 -2.52
C PRO A 143 14.80 -8.02 -1.72
N ARG A 144 14.14 -7.01 -2.31
CA ARG A 144 12.86 -6.48 -1.82
C ARG A 144 11.75 -7.49 -2.13
N LEU A 145 10.94 -7.79 -1.12
CA LEU A 145 9.77 -8.64 -1.25
C LEU A 145 8.50 -7.79 -1.07
N ASP A 146 7.68 -7.76 -2.10
CA ASP A 146 6.37 -7.09 -2.08
C ASP A 146 5.40 -7.84 -2.99
N PHE A 147 4.14 -7.43 -3.02
CA PHE A 147 3.09 -8.05 -3.81
C PHE A 147 2.32 -7.02 -4.62
N ALA A 148 1.87 -7.46 -5.78
CA ALA A 148 0.87 -6.79 -6.59
C ALA A 148 -0.18 -7.80 -7.07
N VAL A 149 -1.25 -7.30 -7.66
CA VAL A 149 -2.24 -8.11 -8.36
C VAL A 149 -2.45 -7.57 -9.77
N ARG A 150 -2.59 -8.49 -10.72
CA ARG A 150 -3.14 -8.24 -12.04
C ARG A 150 -4.64 -8.46 -11.98
N VAL A 151 -5.40 -7.49 -12.48
CA VAL A 151 -6.85 -7.41 -12.27
C VAL A 151 -7.54 -7.24 -13.62
N THR A 152 -8.58 -8.03 -13.87
CA THR A 152 -9.52 -7.84 -14.98
C THR A 152 -10.96 -7.95 -14.47
N GLY A 153 -11.94 -7.42 -15.22
CA GLY A 153 -13.36 -7.47 -14.85
C GLY A 153 -13.89 -6.19 -14.19
N PRO A 154 -15.11 -6.22 -13.65
CA PRO A 154 -15.85 -5.01 -13.24
C PRO A 154 -15.19 -4.12 -12.21
N VAL A 155 -14.23 -4.63 -11.41
CA VAL A 155 -13.47 -3.82 -10.44
C VAL A 155 -12.53 -2.82 -11.12
N LEU A 156 -12.28 -2.94 -12.44
CA LEU A 156 -11.51 -1.95 -13.21
C LEU A 156 -12.19 -0.58 -13.25
N ALA A 157 -13.52 -0.52 -13.33
CA ALA A 157 -14.23 0.75 -13.44
C ALA A 157 -13.86 1.78 -12.35
N PRO A 158 -13.90 1.45 -11.05
CA PRO A 158 -13.46 2.38 -10.02
C PRO A 158 -11.94 2.66 -10.02
N ILE A 159 -11.11 1.77 -10.55
CA ILE A 159 -9.66 1.99 -10.70
C ILE A 159 -9.43 3.09 -11.74
N VAL A 160 -9.96 2.92 -12.96
CA VAL A 160 -9.87 3.87 -14.07
C VAL A 160 -10.36 5.26 -13.65
N ALA A 161 -11.60 5.34 -13.12
CA ALA A 161 -12.18 6.60 -12.67
C ALA A 161 -11.33 7.29 -11.58
N THR A 162 -10.67 6.53 -10.72
CA THR A 162 -9.80 7.07 -9.67
C THR A 162 -8.53 7.69 -10.25
N MET A 163 -7.92 7.06 -11.24
CA MET A 163 -6.71 7.54 -11.90
C MET A 163 -6.99 8.77 -12.78
N GLN A 164 -8.03 8.71 -13.60
CA GLN A 164 -8.47 9.82 -14.43
C GLN A 164 -8.76 11.08 -13.60
N ARG A 165 -9.53 10.91 -12.52
CA ARG A 165 -9.84 12.02 -11.61
C ARG A 165 -8.59 12.63 -10.97
N LEU A 166 -7.60 11.83 -10.58
CA LEU A 166 -6.39 12.38 -9.98
C LEU A 166 -5.54 13.11 -11.02
N TRP A 167 -5.43 12.57 -12.23
CA TRP A 167 -4.74 13.22 -13.34
C TRP A 167 -5.33 14.60 -13.63
N ALA A 168 -6.64 14.68 -13.87
CA ALA A 168 -7.34 15.94 -14.12
C ALA A 168 -7.16 16.96 -12.98
N LEU A 169 -7.17 16.49 -11.71
CA LEU A 169 -6.88 17.36 -10.56
C LEU A 169 -5.43 17.88 -10.56
N VAL A 170 -4.47 17.11 -11.03
CA VAL A 170 -3.06 17.53 -11.09
C VAL A 170 -2.86 18.54 -12.20
N GLU A 171 -3.41 18.29 -13.39
CA GLU A 171 -3.39 19.24 -14.51
C GLU A 171 -4.04 20.58 -14.11
N LEU A 172 -5.22 20.53 -13.51
CA LEU A 172 -5.93 21.75 -13.03
C LEU A 172 -5.07 22.57 -12.05
N VAL A 173 -4.39 21.91 -11.11
CA VAL A 173 -3.52 22.60 -10.13
C VAL A 173 -2.25 23.15 -10.77
N GLN A 174 -1.79 22.57 -11.87
CA GLN A 174 -0.63 23.04 -12.65
C GLN A 174 -1.00 24.07 -13.71
N PHE A 175 -2.28 24.48 -13.77
CA PHE A 175 -2.83 25.39 -14.77
C PHE A 175 -2.67 24.88 -16.22
N GLU A 176 -2.58 23.55 -16.39
CA GLU A 176 -2.59 22.91 -17.69
C GLU A 176 -4.04 22.63 -18.13
N ARG A 177 -4.29 22.68 -19.43
CA ARG A 177 -5.60 22.29 -19.98
C ARG A 177 -5.73 20.77 -19.90
N SER A 178 -6.74 20.31 -19.16
CA SER A 178 -7.04 18.88 -19.08
C SER A 178 -7.96 18.48 -20.25
N ASP A 179 -7.57 17.38 -20.90
CA ASP A 179 -8.42 16.64 -21.84
C ASP A 179 -9.25 15.57 -21.15
N VAL A 180 -9.08 15.41 -19.83
CA VAL A 180 -9.74 14.42 -18.99
C VAL A 180 -10.78 15.11 -18.10
N PRO A 181 -12.02 14.60 -18.04
CA PRO A 181 -13.04 15.19 -17.17
C PRO A 181 -12.71 14.96 -15.69
N LEU A 182 -12.92 15.99 -14.87
CA LEU A 182 -12.73 15.90 -13.41
C LEU A 182 -13.66 14.86 -12.75
N PHE A 183 -14.78 14.60 -13.38
CA PHE A 183 -15.77 13.60 -12.97
C PHE A 183 -16.02 12.67 -14.15
N PRO A 184 -15.14 11.66 -14.35
CA PRO A 184 -15.29 10.72 -15.46
C PRO A 184 -16.56 9.89 -15.27
N GLU A 185 -17.22 9.58 -16.39
CA GLU A 185 -18.35 8.68 -16.38
C GLU A 185 -17.90 7.25 -16.04
N PRO A 186 -18.73 6.50 -15.31
CA PRO A 186 -18.43 5.10 -15.05
C PRO A 186 -18.37 4.29 -16.34
N ILE A 187 -17.27 3.56 -16.53
CA ILE A 187 -17.15 2.62 -17.64
C ILE A 187 -17.86 1.31 -17.31
N ALA A 188 -18.45 0.69 -18.32
CA ALA A 188 -18.99 -0.65 -18.21
C ALA A 188 -17.90 -1.67 -18.57
N VAL A 189 -17.52 -2.52 -17.62
CA VAL A 189 -16.53 -3.58 -17.82
C VAL A 189 -17.20 -4.93 -17.67
N ALA A 190 -17.07 -5.78 -18.70
CA ALA A 190 -17.64 -7.12 -18.70
C ALA A 190 -16.98 -8.03 -17.64
N PRO A 191 -17.71 -8.99 -17.07
CA PRO A 191 -17.12 -10.03 -16.24
C PRO A 191 -16.03 -10.81 -16.99
N SER A 192 -14.94 -11.13 -16.29
CA SER A 192 -13.78 -11.87 -16.84
C SER A 192 -13.39 -13.08 -16.00
N GLY A 193 -14.08 -13.33 -14.91
CA GLY A 193 -13.81 -14.41 -13.96
C GLY A 193 -14.92 -14.59 -12.95
N THR A 194 -14.65 -15.30 -11.88
CA THR A 194 -15.63 -15.66 -10.84
C THR A 194 -15.36 -14.97 -9.49
N GLN A 195 -14.21 -14.35 -9.33
CA GLN A 195 -13.78 -13.78 -8.05
C GLN A 195 -14.56 -12.52 -7.71
N THR A 196 -14.81 -12.34 -6.44
CA THR A 196 -15.46 -11.16 -5.89
C THR A 196 -14.43 -10.23 -5.28
N ALA A 197 -14.31 -9.03 -5.80
CA ALA A 197 -13.29 -8.07 -5.38
C ALA A 197 -13.85 -6.68 -5.12
N LYS A 198 -13.05 -5.86 -4.45
CA LYS A 198 -13.35 -4.47 -4.13
C LYS A 198 -12.07 -3.64 -4.19
N PHE A 199 -12.08 -2.57 -4.96
CA PHE A 199 -11.04 -1.57 -4.95
C PHE A 199 -11.35 -0.52 -3.88
N VAL A 200 -10.39 -0.22 -3.02
CA VAL A 200 -10.55 0.77 -1.95
C VAL A 200 -9.36 1.70 -1.96
N ILE A 201 -9.66 2.98 -2.05
CA ILE A 201 -8.66 4.02 -1.92
C ILE A 201 -8.67 4.61 -0.52
N ARG A 202 -7.53 5.20 -0.18
CA ARG A 202 -7.43 6.17 0.87
C ARG A 202 -6.95 7.48 0.29
N ASP A 203 -7.67 8.53 0.59
CA ASP A 203 -7.24 9.90 0.39
C ASP A 203 -7.23 10.63 1.75
N ASN A 204 -6.73 11.86 1.73
CA ASN A 204 -6.54 12.62 2.97
C ASN A 204 -7.78 13.39 3.42
N LEU A 205 -8.94 13.23 2.75
CA LEU A 205 -10.16 13.98 3.03
C LEU A 205 -11.36 13.04 3.22
N ARG A 206 -11.87 12.49 2.13
CA ARG A 206 -13.16 11.78 2.11
C ARG A 206 -13.05 10.29 2.49
N TYR A 207 -11.94 9.64 2.11
CA TYR A 207 -11.74 8.18 2.24
C TYR A 207 -10.65 7.81 3.27
N ARG A 208 -10.41 8.68 4.25
CA ARG A 208 -9.28 8.57 5.21
C ARG A 208 -9.19 7.23 5.95
N ARG A 209 -10.30 6.55 6.20
CA ARG A 209 -10.39 5.34 7.01
C ARG A 209 -10.97 4.14 6.29
N ASP A 210 -11.16 4.20 4.98
CA ASP A 210 -11.91 3.15 4.29
C ASP A 210 -11.11 1.84 4.19
N ILE A 211 -9.79 1.90 4.02
CA ILE A 211 -8.91 0.73 4.09
C ILE A 211 -8.92 0.17 5.52
N GLU A 212 -8.73 1.01 6.57
CA GLU A 212 -8.80 0.58 7.97
C GLU A 212 -10.15 -0.06 8.31
N ARG A 213 -11.26 0.54 7.88
CA ARG A 213 -12.61 0.00 8.09
C ARG A 213 -12.79 -1.38 7.45
N ALA A 214 -12.22 -1.60 6.27
CA ALA A 214 -12.28 -2.88 5.59
C ALA A 214 -11.53 -3.97 6.37
N TYR A 215 -10.33 -3.67 6.86
CA TYR A 215 -9.58 -4.55 7.77
C TYR A 215 -10.37 -4.84 9.06
N LEU A 216 -10.83 -3.79 9.74
CA LEU A 216 -11.55 -3.94 11.02
C LEU A 216 -12.82 -4.78 10.86
N ALA A 217 -13.52 -4.65 9.74
CA ALA A 217 -14.71 -5.47 9.46
C ALA A 217 -14.33 -6.95 9.33
N ALA A 218 -13.24 -7.28 8.63
CA ALA A 218 -12.77 -8.65 8.45
C ALA A 218 -12.22 -9.25 9.76
N ILE A 219 -11.37 -8.51 10.49
CA ILE A 219 -10.79 -8.94 11.80
C ILE A 219 -11.89 -9.25 12.83
N ARG A 220 -12.95 -8.44 12.89
CA ARG A 220 -14.06 -8.66 13.82
C ARG A 220 -14.86 -9.94 13.56
N THR A 221 -14.89 -10.39 12.31
CA THR A 221 -15.64 -11.58 11.88
C THR A 221 -14.74 -12.80 11.71
N ALA A 222 -13.44 -12.67 11.91
CA ALA A 222 -12.47 -13.75 11.85
C ALA A 222 -12.80 -14.86 12.86
N LYS A 223 -12.66 -16.12 12.43
CA LYS A 223 -12.98 -17.32 13.21
C LYS A 223 -11.81 -18.26 13.41
N ARG A 224 -10.82 -18.28 12.51
CA ARG A 224 -9.72 -19.24 12.51
C ARG A 224 -8.36 -18.57 12.59
N GLU A 225 -8.03 -17.77 11.57
CA GLU A 225 -6.70 -17.17 11.49
C GLU A 225 -6.73 -15.76 10.88
N ILE A 226 -5.74 -14.98 11.27
CA ILE A 226 -5.40 -13.68 10.70
C ILE A 226 -3.89 -13.69 10.47
N VAL A 227 -3.45 -13.55 9.22
CA VAL A 227 -2.04 -13.37 8.86
C VAL A 227 -1.89 -12.01 8.19
N ILE A 228 -1.09 -11.12 8.77
CA ILE A 228 -0.84 -9.78 8.24
C ILE A 228 0.66 -9.62 8.00
N ALA A 229 1.06 -9.38 6.74
CA ALA A 229 2.42 -8.98 6.41
C ALA A 229 2.47 -7.47 6.13
N ASN A 230 3.31 -6.77 6.88
CA ASN A 230 3.38 -5.31 6.76
C ASN A 230 4.79 -4.78 7.03
N ALA A 231 5.30 -3.94 6.11
CA ALA A 231 6.62 -3.36 6.21
C ALA A 231 6.74 -2.41 7.42
N TYR A 232 5.71 -1.57 7.63
CA TYR A 232 5.65 -0.60 8.73
C TYR A 232 4.35 -0.79 9.49
N PHE A 233 4.45 -1.33 10.69
CA PHE A 233 3.30 -1.70 11.51
C PHE A 233 3.26 -0.88 12.82
N LEU A 234 2.42 0.14 12.84
CA LEU A 234 2.14 0.94 14.03
C LEU A 234 0.64 1.24 14.10
N PRO A 235 -0.18 0.22 14.44
CA PRO A 235 -1.63 0.31 14.38
C PRO A 235 -2.19 1.35 15.35
N GLY A 236 -3.26 2.02 14.92
CA GLY A 236 -4.08 2.83 15.80
C GLY A 236 -4.78 1.98 16.88
N LEU A 237 -5.31 2.66 17.91
CA LEU A 237 -5.93 1.99 19.07
C LEU A 237 -7.03 0.99 18.68
N ARG A 238 -7.91 1.38 17.75
CA ARG A 238 -9.02 0.52 17.29
C ARG A 238 -8.54 -0.74 16.57
N PHE A 239 -7.50 -0.62 15.74
CA PHE A 239 -6.95 -1.75 15.01
C PHE A 239 -6.27 -2.72 15.98
N ARG A 240 -5.46 -2.21 16.92
CA ARG A 240 -4.80 -3.01 17.96
C ARG A 240 -5.81 -3.76 18.82
N HIS A 241 -6.84 -3.07 19.33
CA HIS A 241 -7.90 -3.72 20.13
C HIS A 241 -8.66 -4.78 19.33
N ALA A 242 -8.84 -4.59 18.01
CA ALA A 242 -9.51 -5.59 17.18
C ALA A 242 -8.66 -6.86 17.04
N LEU A 243 -7.34 -6.75 16.91
CA LEU A 243 -6.43 -7.91 16.88
C LEU A 243 -6.38 -8.64 18.21
N ILE A 244 -6.26 -7.90 19.32
CA ILE A 244 -6.29 -8.46 20.68
C ILE A 244 -7.62 -9.20 20.91
N ALA A 245 -8.74 -8.57 20.64
CA ALA A 245 -10.05 -9.20 20.78
C ALA A 245 -10.24 -10.42 19.86
N ALA A 246 -9.58 -10.48 18.70
CA ALA A 246 -9.58 -11.66 17.85
C ALA A 246 -8.79 -12.80 18.49
N ALA A 247 -7.59 -12.53 19.02
CA ALA A 247 -6.77 -13.52 19.72
C ALA A 247 -7.49 -14.04 20.99
N GLU A 248 -8.11 -13.16 21.78
CA GLU A 248 -8.91 -13.52 22.96
C GLU A 248 -10.12 -14.41 22.62
N ARG A 249 -10.65 -14.32 21.38
CA ARG A 249 -11.69 -15.24 20.86
C ARG A 249 -11.14 -16.59 20.39
N GLY A 250 -9.82 -16.83 20.49
CA GLY A 250 -9.18 -18.05 20.03
C GLY A 250 -8.79 -18.04 18.54
N VAL A 251 -8.83 -16.89 17.86
CA VAL A 251 -8.33 -16.74 16.49
C VAL A 251 -6.80 -16.71 16.51
N SER A 252 -6.15 -17.53 15.68
CA SER A 252 -4.70 -17.47 15.47
C SER A 252 -4.34 -16.16 14.77
N VAL A 253 -3.57 -15.29 15.43
CA VAL A 253 -3.17 -13.99 14.88
C VAL A 253 -1.66 -13.95 14.72
N THR A 254 -1.18 -13.84 13.47
CA THR A 254 0.25 -13.76 13.14
C THR A 254 0.55 -12.46 12.38
N LEU A 255 1.53 -11.74 12.88
CA LEU A 255 2.06 -10.52 12.26
C LEU A 255 3.46 -10.80 11.71
N LEU A 256 3.58 -10.77 10.38
CA LEU A 256 4.86 -10.86 9.66
C LEU A 256 5.37 -9.43 9.42
N LEU A 257 6.40 -9.02 10.14
CA LEU A 257 6.89 -7.64 10.18
C LEU A 257 8.34 -7.54 9.73
N GLN A 258 8.72 -6.43 9.11
CA GLN A 258 10.12 -6.18 8.76
C GLN A 258 10.95 -5.95 10.04
N ALA A 259 12.01 -6.73 10.22
CA ALA A 259 12.88 -6.66 11.39
C ALA A 259 13.73 -5.38 11.43
N ARG A 260 14.23 -4.93 10.26
CA ARG A 260 15.01 -3.69 10.11
C ARG A 260 14.13 -2.63 9.47
N VAL A 261 13.66 -1.68 10.24
CA VAL A 261 12.91 -0.52 9.75
C VAL A 261 13.87 0.64 9.50
N GLU A 262 13.79 1.25 8.33
CA GLU A 262 14.66 2.36 7.92
C GLU A 262 14.59 3.56 8.88
N TYR A 263 13.39 3.83 9.39
CA TYR A 263 13.12 4.96 10.29
C TYR A 263 13.23 4.53 11.75
N ARG A 264 14.34 4.82 12.41
CA ARG A 264 14.61 4.45 13.81
C ARG A 264 13.46 4.81 14.77
N LEU A 265 12.86 6.00 14.60
CA LEU A 265 11.77 6.44 15.44
C LEU A 265 10.54 5.53 15.30
N LEU A 266 10.17 5.15 14.08
CA LEU A 266 9.06 4.22 13.83
C LEU A 266 9.38 2.81 14.32
N HIS A 267 10.61 2.37 14.17
CA HIS A 267 11.06 1.07 14.67
C HIS A 267 10.86 0.95 16.20
N TYR A 268 11.34 1.94 16.97
CA TYR A 268 11.14 1.93 18.42
C TYR A 268 9.68 2.13 18.81
N ALA A 269 8.93 2.99 18.10
CA ALA A 269 7.52 3.24 18.37
C ALA A 269 6.64 2.00 18.16
N SER A 270 6.86 1.22 17.09
CA SER A 270 6.12 -0.02 16.85
C SER A 270 6.40 -1.07 17.92
N ARG A 271 7.65 -1.16 18.37
CA ARG A 271 8.06 -2.09 19.43
C ARG A 271 7.45 -1.80 20.80
N ALA A 272 7.02 -0.56 21.07
CA ALA A 272 6.26 -0.25 22.30
C ALA A 272 4.94 -1.02 22.39
N LEU A 273 4.37 -1.42 21.26
CA LEU A 273 3.09 -2.13 21.20
C LEU A 273 3.22 -3.65 21.31
N TYR A 274 4.42 -4.21 21.14
CA TYR A 274 4.64 -5.66 21.10
C TYR A 274 4.19 -6.34 22.39
N GLY A 275 4.52 -5.77 23.55
CA GLY A 275 4.14 -6.36 24.83
C GLY A 275 2.64 -6.62 24.98
N GLN A 276 1.79 -5.67 24.55
CA GLN A 276 0.35 -5.83 24.59
C GLN A 276 -0.19 -6.86 23.60
N LEU A 277 0.44 -6.98 22.43
CA LEU A 277 0.04 -7.95 21.41
C LEU A 277 0.46 -9.35 21.82
N LEU A 278 1.70 -9.52 22.26
CA LEU A 278 2.25 -10.80 22.73
C LEU A 278 1.48 -11.34 23.94
N SER A 279 1.17 -10.50 24.93
CA SER A 279 0.41 -10.93 26.11
C SER A 279 -1.03 -11.34 25.80
N ALA A 280 -1.58 -10.92 24.66
CA ALA A 280 -2.88 -11.37 24.16
C ALA A 280 -2.80 -12.63 23.27
N GLY A 281 -1.61 -13.22 23.11
CA GLY A 281 -1.40 -14.42 22.27
C GLY A 281 -1.20 -14.13 20.78
N VAL A 282 -0.97 -12.87 20.39
CA VAL A 282 -0.61 -12.53 19.02
C VAL A 282 0.83 -12.93 18.74
N VAL A 283 1.07 -13.72 17.69
CA VAL A 283 2.40 -14.10 17.25
C VAL A 283 3.03 -12.97 16.43
N ILE A 284 4.26 -12.60 16.78
CA ILE A 284 5.03 -11.61 16.01
C ILE A 284 6.25 -12.30 15.42
N ALA A 285 6.32 -12.36 14.09
CA ALA A 285 7.40 -12.95 13.31
C ALA A 285 8.18 -11.83 12.61
N GLU A 286 9.40 -11.54 13.06
CA GLU A 286 10.26 -10.51 12.47
C GLU A 286 11.05 -11.12 11.29
N TYR A 287 10.87 -10.56 10.10
CA TYR A 287 11.52 -11.02 8.88
C TYR A 287 12.94 -10.46 8.75
N HIS A 288 13.93 -11.36 8.70
CA HIS A 288 15.36 -11.03 8.68
C HIS A 288 16.09 -11.42 7.39
N ARG A 289 15.45 -12.28 6.57
CA ARG A 289 16.10 -12.84 5.39
C ARG A 289 16.45 -11.79 4.35
N SER A 290 15.53 -10.86 4.08
CA SER A 290 15.69 -9.78 3.12
C SER A 290 14.79 -8.58 3.46
N PHE A 291 14.53 -7.68 2.52
CA PHE A 291 13.71 -6.50 2.74
C PHE A 291 12.23 -6.79 2.49
N LEU A 292 11.48 -7.08 3.54
CA LEU A 292 10.03 -7.19 3.48
C LEU A 292 9.40 -5.81 3.29
N HIS A 293 8.78 -5.57 2.14
CA HIS A 293 8.06 -4.33 1.85
C HIS A 293 6.55 -4.54 1.64
N ALA A 294 6.04 -5.75 1.89
CA ALA A 294 4.64 -6.15 1.70
C ALA A 294 3.63 -5.36 2.55
N LYS A 295 2.43 -5.21 2.03
CA LYS A 295 1.24 -4.67 2.69
C LYS A 295 0.05 -5.51 2.30
N VAL A 296 0.01 -6.73 2.83
CA VAL A 296 -0.96 -7.76 2.48
C VAL A 296 -1.51 -8.42 3.73
N ALA A 297 -2.68 -9.01 3.63
CA ALA A 297 -3.25 -9.82 4.70
C ALA A 297 -4.17 -10.90 4.15
N VAL A 298 -4.26 -11.99 4.92
CA VAL A 298 -5.26 -13.05 4.75
C VAL A 298 -6.01 -13.19 6.05
N ILE A 299 -7.33 -13.34 5.98
CA ILE A 299 -8.19 -13.58 7.12
C ILE A 299 -9.11 -14.74 6.78
N ASP A 300 -9.03 -15.78 7.62
CA ASP A 300 -9.60 -17.07 7.35
C ASP A 300 -9.13 -17.58 5.97
N ASP A 301 -9.92 -18.37 5.29
CA ASP A 301 -9.58 -18.98 4.01
C ASP A 301 -10.24 -18.30 2.80
N ARG A 302 -10.75 -17.10 2.95
CA ARG A 302 -11.59 -16.48 1.92
C ARG A 302 -11.48 -14.97 1.76
N TRP A 303 -10.75 -14.30 2.62
CA TRP A 303 -10.57 -12.86 2.54
C TRP A 303 -9.10 -12.53 2.47
N ALA A 304 -8.71 -11.78 1.46
CA ALA A 304 -7.35 -11.32 1.29
C ALA A 304 -7.31 -9.86 0.85
N THR A 305 -6.18 -9.21 1.05
CA THR A 305 -5.91 -7.87 0.50
C THR A 305 -4.47 -7.74 0.07
N VAL A 306 -4.28 -7.05 -1.05
CA VAL A 306 -2.99 -6.63 -1.59
C VAL A 306 -3.07 -5.15 -1.91
N GLY A 307 -2.05 -4.37 -1.54
CA GLY A 307 -2.05 -2.95 -1.83
C GLY A 307 -0.81 -2.20 -1.39
N SER A 308 -0.92 -0.89 -1.37
CA SER A 308 0.18 0.02 -1.02
C SER A 308 0.12 0.52 0.42
N SER A 309 -0.98 0.28 1.15
CA SER A 309 -1.23 0.90 2.45
C SER A 309 -0.56 0.18 3.60
N ASN A 310 0.43 0.81 4.23
CA ASN A 310 0.93 0.36 5.53
C ASN A 310 -0.10 0.58 6.64
N ILE A 311 0.01 -0.22 7.69
CA ILE A 311 -0.75 -0.06 8.94
C ILE A 311 0.05 0.82 9.90
N ASP A 312 0.25 2.06 9.50
CA ASP A 312 1.00 3.06 10.25
C ASP A 312 0.36 4.46 10.12
N PRO A 313 0.66 5.37 11.08
CA PRO A 313 0.06 6.69 11.10
C PRO A 313 0.43 7.60 9.91
N TYR A 314 1.65 7.47 9.37
CA TYR A 314 2.10 8.31 8.25
C TYR A 314 1.35 7.95 6.98
N SER A 315 1.27 6.65 6.71
CA SER A 315 0.40 6.16 5.65
C SER A 315 -1.03 6.63 5.86
N LEU A 316 -1.54 6.56 7.10
CA LEU A 316 -2.91 6.97 7.44
C LEU A 316 -3.18 8.46 7.28
N LEU A 317 -2.18 9.34 7.35
CA LEU A 317 -2.38 10.79 7.36
C LEU A 317 -2.01 11.47 6.06
N MET A 318 -0.95 11.00 5.40
CA MET A 318 -0.25 11.79 4.40
C MET A 318 -0.09 11.11 3.05
N ALA A 319 -0.57 9.87 2.90
CA ALA A 319 -0.43 9.14 1.65
C ALA A 319 -1.79 8.88 0.97
N ARG A 320 -1.81 9.02 -0.37
CA ARG A 320 -2.85 8.45 -1.21
C ARG A 320 -2.49 6.99 -1.45
N GLU A 321 -3.33 6.09 -0.96
CA GLU A 321 -3.12 4.66 -1.03
C GLU A 321 -4.24 3.95 -1.78
N ALA A 322 -3.97 2.71 -2.19
CA ALA A 322 -4.96 1.84 -2.80
C ALA A 322 -4.72 0.38 -2.44
N ASN A 323 -5.80 -0.33 -2.18
CA ASN A 323 -5.81 -1.77 -1.94
C ASN A 323 -6.90 -2.44 -2.76
N ILE A 324 -6.62 -3.66 -3.23
CA ILE A 324 -7.61 -4.62 -3.68
C ILE A 324 -7.94 -5.55 -2.50
N PHE A 325 -9.22 -5.71 -2.24
CA PHE A 325 -9.75 -6.70 -1.31
C PHE A 325 -10.45 -7.77 -2.12
N VAL A 326 -10.10 -9.02 -1.86
CA VAL A 326 -10.59 -10.19 -2.60
C VAL A 326 -11.35 -11.09 -1.62
N ARG A 327 -12.49 -11.59 -2.04
CA ARG A 327 -13.23 -12.65 -1.37
C ARG A 327 -13.26 -13.87 -2.29
N ASP A 328 -12.25 -14.69 -2.17
CA ASP A 328 -12.08 -15.88 -2.97
C ASP A 328 -11.16 -16.86 -2.23
N PRO A 329 -11.58 -18.11 -2.00
CA PRO A 329 -10.79 -19.07 -1.25
C PRO A 329 -9.46 -19.42 -1.92
N HIS A 330 -9.44 -19.58 -3.24
CA HIS A 330 -8.23 -19.96 -3.96
C HIS A 330 -7.17 -18.84 -3.90
N PHE A 331 -7.58 -17.59 -4.13
CA PHE A 331 -6.67 -16.45 -4.01
C PHE A 331 -6.16 -16.26 -2.57
N ALA A 332 -7.05 -16.43 -1.58
CA ALA A 332 -6.66 -16.31 -0.18
C ALA A 332 -5.67 -17.40 0.22
N ASP A 333 -5.87 -18.64 -0.21
CA ASP A 333 -4.97 -19.76 0.06
C ASP A 333 -3.62 -19.58 -0.64
N GLN A 334 -3.60 -19.13 -1.89
CA GLN A 334 -2.35 -18.82 -2.60
C GLN A 334 -1.51 -17.79 -1.84
N LEU A 335 -2.11 -16.67 -1.43
CA LEU A 335 -1.39 -15.65 -0.66
C LEU A 335 -0.98 -16.18 0.73
N ARG A 336 -1.83 -17.00 1.36
CA ARG A 336 -1.55 -17.61 2.65
C ARG A 336 -0.31 -18.51 2.60
N ILE A 337 -0.21 -19.37 1.59
CA ILE A 337 0.94 -20.26 1.39
C ILE A 337 2.24 -19.44 1.27
N GLU A 338 2.23 -18.38 0.46
CA GLU A 338 3.38 -17.50 0.32
C GLU A 338 3.81 -16.88 1.67
N LEU A 339 2.84 -16.37 2.44
CA LEU A 339 3.14 -15.75 3.75
C LEU A 339 3.66 -16.75 4.76
N LEU A 340 3.09 -17.97 4.83
CA LEU A 340 3.55 -19.01 5.73
C LEU A 340 4.95 -19.50 5.35
N GLN A 341 5.26 -19.65 4.06
CA GLN A 341 6.61 -19.99 3.61
C GLN A 341 7.63 -18.91 3.98
N MET A 342 7.25 -17.63 3.89
CA MET A 342 8.11 -16.52 4.34
C MET A 342 8.33 -16.54 5.85
N ILE A 343 7.31 -16.89 6.63
CA ILE A 343 7.40 -17.02 8.09
C ILE A 343 8.35 -18.16 8.43
N ASP A 344 8.17 -19.34 7.84
CA ASP A 344 8.98 -20.53 8.12
C ASP A 344 10.46 -20.33 7.76
N THR A 345 10.74 -19.75 6.59
CA THR A 345 12.11 -19.70 6.05
C THR A 345 12.88 -18.43 6.36
N GLY A 346 12.22 -17.36 6.84
CA GLY A 346 12.83 -16.03 6.90
C GLY A 346 12.66 -15.25 8.18
N THR A 347 11.95 -15.78 9.18
CA THR A 347 11.64 -15.01 10.39
C THR A 347 12.34 -15.53 11.65
N GLN A 348 12.36 -14.65 12.65
CA GLN A 348 12.56 -14.98 14.05
C GLN A 348 11.32 -14.57 14.82
N HIS A 349 10.77 -15.51 15.58
CA HIS A 349 9.63 -15.23 16.45
C HIS A 349 10.07 -14.39 17.64
N VAL A 350 9.24 -13.41 17.99
CA VAL A 350 9.47 -12.60 19.19
C VAL A 350 8.89 -13.34 20.38
N GLU A 351 9.78 -13.95 21.20
CA GLU A 351 9.40 -14.68 22.39
C GLU A 351 8.86 -13.73 23.48
N PRO A 352 7.64 -13.98 24.02
CA PRO A 352 7.03 -13.13 25.03
C PRO A 352 7.90 -12.95 26.28
N GLU A 353 8.54 -14.02 26.75
CA GLU A 353 9.41 -14.05 27.94
C GLU A 353 10.62 -13.14 27.74
N ARG A 354 11.37 -13.33 26.66
CA ARG A 354 12.53 -12.50 26.30
C ARG A 354 12.13 -11.04 26.08
N TRP A 355 10.91 -10.82 25.59
CA TRP A 355 10.38 -9.45 25.44
C TRP A 355 10.12 -8.79 26.78
N ALA A 356 9.57 -9.54 27.76
CA ALA A 356 9.31 -9.06 29.10
C ALA A 356 10.58 -8.76 29.90
N GLU A 357 11.67 -9.52 29.68
CA GLU A 357 12.97 -9.37 30.34
C GLU A 357 13.82 -8.20 29.85
N ARG A 358 13.40 -7.48 28.81
CA ARG A 358 14.14 -6.31 28.30
C ARG A 358 14.38 -5.27 29.38
N SER A 359 15.54 -4.61 29.28
CA SER A 359 15.94 -3.56 30.22
C SER A 359 14.88 -2.46 30.32
N THR A 360 14.71 -1.90 31.50
CA THR A 360 13.80 -0.76 31.75
C THR A 360 14.12 0.42 30.82
N LEU A 361 15.39 0.67 30.55
CA LEU A 361 15.82 1.73 29.62
C LEU A 361 15.25 1.49 28.21
N THR A 362 15.34 0.28 27.67
CA THR A 362 14.77 -0.07 26.36
C THR A 362 13.26 0.14 26.33
N LYS A 363 12.55 -0.26 27.40
CA LYS A 363 11.10 -0.04 27.52
C LYS A 363 10.77 1.44 27.52
N VAL A 364 11.49 2.26 28.29
CA VAL A 364 11.29 3.73 28.35
C VAL A 364 11.55 4.37 26.98
N VAL A 365 12.65 4.03 26.30
CA VAL A 365 12.98 4.56 24.97
C VAL A 365 11.87 4.24 23.95
N THR A 366 11.37 3.02 23.94
CA THR A 366 10.28 2.64 23.02
C THR A 366 8.98 3.41 23.30
N TRP A 367 8.63 3.62 24.56
CA TRP A 367 7.45 4.39 24.95
C TRP A 367 7.60 5.89 24.66
N ILE A 368 8.78 6.47 24.84
CA ILE A 368 9.07 7.85 24.44
C ILE A 368 8.94 7.99 22.92
N ALA A 369 9.53 7.07 22.15
CA ALA A 369 9.41 7.08 20.68
C ALA A 369 7.94 6.98 20.24
N TYR A 370 7.15 6.12 20.87
CA TYR A 370 5.71 6.00 20.64
C TYR A 370 4.98 7.31 20.98
N GLY A 371 5.28 7.91 22.13
CA GLY A 371 4.72 9.19 22.55
C GLY A 371 5.01 10.32 21.55
N VAL A 372 6.26 10.45 21.09
CA VAL A 372 6.67 11.45 20.09
C VAL A 372 5.88 11.27 18.80
N VAL A 373 5.77 10.04 18.28
CA VAL A 373 4.98 9.76 17.07
C VAL A 373 3.49 10.11 17.30
N ARG A 374 2.92 9.77 18.45
CA ARG A 374 1.52 10.06 18.79
C ARG A 374 1.24 11.55 18.88
N VAL A 375 2.12 12.32 19.55
CA VAL A 375 2.01 13.78 19.64
C VAL A 375 2.11 14.41 18.25
N GLY A 376 3.10 14.02 17.46
CA GLY A 376 3.25 14.49 16.07
C GLY A 376 1.97 14.25 15.26
N MET A 377 1.31 13.11 15.42
CA MET A 377 0.01 12.81 14.80
C MET A 377 -1.13 13.70 15.31
N GLY A 378 -1.15 13.98 16.60
CA GLY A 378 -2.13 14.87 17.21
C GLY A 378 -2.06 16.28 16.64
N VAL A 379 -0.84 16.83 16.53
CA VAL A 379 -0.57 18.14 15.93
C VAL A 379 -0.96 18.18 14.45
N LEU A 380 -0.81 17.06 13.72
CA LEU A 380 -1.21 16.92 12.31
C LEU A 380 -2.73 16.73 12.11
N GLY A 381 -3.54 16.86 13.17
CA GLY A 381 -5.00 16.82 13.10
C GLY A 381 -5.63 15.43 13.16
N TYR A 382 -4.91 14.41 13.63
CA TYR A 382 -5.44 13.04 13.78
C TYR A 382 -5.98 12.76 15.20
N GLY A 383 -5.72 13.63 16.16
CA GLY A 383 -5.92 13.37 17.60
C GLY A 383 -7.35 13.58 18.14
N GLY A 384 -8.28 14.16 17.38
CA GLY A 384 -9.53 14.69 17.96
C GLY A 384 -10.54 13.66 18.48
N HIS A 385 -10.49 12.38 18.03
CA HIS A 385 -11.48 11.38 18.43
C HIS A 385 -10.92 10.11 19.12
N GLU A 386 -9.61 9.95 19.18
CA GLU A 386 -8.99 8.77 19.79
C GLU A 386 -8.43 9.03 21.20
N TRP A 387 -8.29 10.29 21.60
CA TRP A 387 -7.67 10.68 22.86
C TRP A 387 -8.63 10.66 24.07
N PHE A 388 -9.93 10.84 23.85
CA PHE A 388 -10.91 10.78 24.93
C PHE A 388 -11.90 9.66 24.66
N PRO A 389 -11.94 8.61 25.49
CA PRO A 389 -13.06 7.68 25.49
C PRO A 389 -14.31 8.51 25.81
N ARG A 390 -15.27 8.56 24.88
CA ARG A 390 -16.59 9.09 25.21
C ARG A 390 -17.08 8.32 26.42
N ARG A 391 -17.19 8.97 27.58
CA ARG A 391 -17.97 8.46 28.71
C ARG A 391 -19.32 8.07 28.14
N ARG A 392 -19.66 6.79 28.23
CA ARG A 392 -21.03 6.34 27.96
C ARG A 392 -21.91 7.19 28.88
N ALA A 393 -22.77 8.02 28.32
CA ALA A 393 -23.90 8.57 29.04
C ALA A 393 -24.64 7.35 29.60
N ARG A 394 -24.70 7.26 30.92
CA ARG A 394 -25.61 6.37 31.60
C ARG A 394 -27.00 6.86 31.22
N GLU A 395 -27.67 6.11 30.38
CA GLU A 395 -29.12 6.23 30.25
C GLU A 395 -29.73 5.81 31.58
N ARG A 396 -30.43 6.73 32.16
CA ARG A 396 -31.37 6.49 33.26
C ARG A 396 -32.72 6.05 32.67
#